data_9385ec8c720408dd81878671265d6d46
#
_entry.id   9385ec8c720408dd81878671265d6d46
#
_cell.length_a   1.000
_cell.length_b   1.000
_cell.length_c   1.000
_cell.angle_alpha   90.00
_cell.angle_beta   90.00
_cell.angle_gamma   90.00
#
_symmetry.space_group_name_H-M   'P 1'
#
loop_
_entity.id
_entity.type
_entity.pdbx_description
1 polymer ?
#
loop_
_entity_poly.entity_id
_entity_poly.type
_entity_poly.pdbx_seq_one_letter_code
_entity_poly.pdbx_strand_id
1 'polypeptide(L)'
;MSSFASRLESAAASAGSKIGKLFPKSGSTVEHRDVVIVGAGSAGSVLANRLSSDFSTSVMVLEAGRNDSLWDLYIHMPSAFSFPIGNKHYDWEYESVPEPEMHDRRIYHARGKVVGGSSS
;
A
#
# COMPACT_ATOMS: atom_id res chain seq x y z
N MET A 1 -19.27 15.14 -23.29
CA MET A 1 -19.23 14.93 -21.82
C MET A 1 -19.60 13.52 -21.38
N SER A 2 -20.17 12.66 -22.23
CA SER A 2 -20.55 11.26 -21.87
C SER A 2 -19.39 10.25 -21.77
N SER A 3 -18.26 10.50 -22.43
CA SER A 3 -17.13 9.55 -22.50
C SER A 3 -16.30 9.41 -21.23
N PHE A 4 -16.27 10.45 -20.38
CA PHE A 4 -15.47 10.41 -19.14
C PHE A 4 -16.20 9.67 -18.01
N ALA A 5 -17.50 9.85 -17.90
CA ALA A 5 -18.31 9.16 -16.91
C ALA A 5 -18.33 7.62 -17.16
N SER A 6 -18.49 7.20 -18.42
CA SER A 6 -18.46 5.78 -18.78
C SER A 6 -17.11 5.11 -18.54
N ARG A 7 -16.00 5.85 -18.64
CA ARG A 7 -14.65 5.37 -18.30
C ARG A 7 -14.45 5.20 -16.81
N LEU A 8 -15.00 6.12 -15.99
CA LEU A 8 -14.96 6.01 -14.54
C LEU A 8 -15.80 4.85 -14.03
N GLU A 9 -16.99 4.63 -14.59
CA GLU A 9 -17.83 3.49 -14.24
C GLU A 9 -17.19 2.15 -14.63
N SER A 10 -16.54 2.09 -15.79
CA SER A 10 -15.80 0.90 -16.22
C SER A 10 -14.58 0.63 -15.34
N ALA A 11 -13.84 1.66 -14.93
CA ALA A 11 -12.71 1.53 -14.03
C ALA A 11 -13.15 1.11 -12.62
N ALA A 12 -14.25 1.67 -12.12
CA ALA A 12 -14.83 1.30 -10.83
C ALA A 12 -15.35 -0.14 -10.84
N ALA A 13 -16.00 -0.57 -11.91
CA ALA A 13 -16.46 -1.95 -12.08
C ALA A 13 -15.30 -2.95 -12.17
N SER A 14 -14.21 -2.58 -12.86
CA SER A 14 -12.99 -3.40 -12.96
C SER A 14 -12.27 -3.49 -11.62
N ALA A 15 -12.18 -2.39 -10.87
CA ALA A 15 -11.61 -2.38 -9.52
C ALA A 15 -12.46 -3.21 -8.55
N GLY A 16 -13.78 -3.07 -8.59
CA GLY A 16 -14.70 -3.86 -7.77
C GLY A 16 -14.61 -5.36 -8.05
N SER A 17 -14.42 -5.76 -9.31
CA SER A 17 -14.21 -7.16 -9.69
C SER A 17 -12.88 -7.74 -9.18
N LYS A 18 -11.81 -6.94 -9.14
CA LYS A 18 -10.51 -7.36 -8.59
C LYS A 18 -10.53 -7.42 -7.07
N ILE A 19 -11.19 -6.48 -6.43
CA ILE A 19 -11.38 -6.44 -4.97
C ILE A 19 -12.26 -7.61 -4.51
N GLY A 20 -13.32 -7.94 -5.25
CA GLY A 20 -14.21 -9.07 -4.93
C GLY A 20 -13.53 -10.44 -5.01
N LYS A 21 -12.36 -10.56 -5.67
CA LYS A 21 -11.55 -11.80 -5.66
C LYS A 21 -10.60 -11.89 -4.47
N LEU A 22 -10.33 -10.78 -3.79
CA LEU A 22 -9.46 -10.74 -2.62
C LEU A 22 -10.18 -11.14 -1.33
N PHE A 23 -11.51 -11.07 -1.33
CA PHE A 23 -12.33 -11.45 -0.18
C PHE A 23 -13.08 -12.73 -0.49
N PRO A 24 -12.96 -13.78 0.33
CA PRO A 24 -13.72 -15.00 0.13
C PRO A 24 -15.22 -14.68 0.22
N LYS A 25 -15.99 -15.11 -0.80
CA LYS A 25 -17.45 -15.08 -0.80
C LYS A 25 -17.97 -16.14 0.17
N SER A 26 -17.85 -15.90 1.45
CA SER A 26 -18.52 -16.70 2.45
C SER A 26 -18.86 -15.78 3.63
N GLY A 27 -20.13 -15.43 3.71
CA GLY A 27 -20.72 -14.65 4.80
C GLY A 27 -19.93 -13.39 5.09
N SER A 28 -20.26 -12.26 4.46
CA SER A 28 -19.58 -10.99 4.69
C SER A 28 -19.72 -10.60 6.17
N THR A 29 -18.74 -10.99 6.97
CA THR A 29 -18.60 -10.46 8.32
C THR A 29 -18.12 -9.03 8.16
N VAL A 30 -19.03 -8.08 8.36
CA VAL A 30 -18.66 -6.66 8.43
C VAL A 30 -18.00 -6.45 9.77
N GLU A 31 -16.71 -6.18 9.77
CA GLU A 31 -16.00 -5.77 10.98
C GLU A 31 -16.14 -4.26 11.18
N HIS A 32 -16.64 -3.87 12.35
CA HIS A 32 -16.71 -2.47 12.75
C HIS A 32 -15.48 -2.11 13.59
N ARG A 33 -14.83 -1.00 13.26
CA ARG A 33 -13.73 -0.42 14.01
C ARG A 33 -13.94 1.07 14.11
N ASP A 34 -13.48 1.67 15.20
CA ASP A 34 -13.61 3.12 15.40
C ASP A 34 -12.70 3.87 14.44
N VAL A 35 -11.52 3.30 14.15
CA VAL A 35 -10.53 3.88 13.23
C VAL A 35 -9.97 2.83 12.30
N VAL A 36 -9.94 3.13 11.01
CA VAL A 36 -9.25 2.33 9.98
C VAL A 36 -8.12 3.15 9.37
N ILE A 37 -6.90 2.65 9.47
CA ILE A 37 -5.69 3.26 8.92
C ILE A 37 -5.29 2.47 7.68
N VAL A 38 -5.14 3.16 6.54
CA VAL A 38 -4.70 2.55 5.29
C VAL A 38 -3.22 2.85 5.09
N GLY A 39 -2.41 1.80 5.14
CA GLY A 39 -0.96 1.83 5.07
C GLY A 39 -0.28 1.83 6.43
N ALA A 40 0.58 0.83 6.66
CA ALA A 40 1.40 0.68 7.85
C ALA A 40 2.82 1.26 7.65
N GLY A 41 2.96 2.34 6.89
CA GLY A 41 4.21 3.08 6.76
C GLY A 41 4.51 3.90 8.00
N SER A 42 5.55 4.75 7.97
CA SER A 42 6.02 5.54 9.12
C SER A 42 4.91 6.32 9.82
N ALA A 43 4.05 7.00 9.06
CA ALA A 43 2.94 7.78 9.62
C ALA A 43 1.81 6.89 10.16
N GLY A 44 1.42 5.85 9.40
CA GLY A 44 0.34 4.94 9.80
C GLY A 44 0.68 4.16 11.06
N SER A 45 1.92 3.71 11.20
CA SER A 45 2.40 3.01 12.39
C SER A 45 2.37 3.89 13.64
N VAL A 46 2.76 5.16 13.52
CA VAL A 46 2.69 6.14 14.62
C VAL A 46 1.23 6.40 15.02
N LEU A 47 0.35 6.59 14.05
CA LEU A 47 -1.08 6.79 14.32
C LEU A 47 -1.70 5.55 14.99
N ALA A 48 -1.39 4.36 14.48
CA ALA A 48 -1.86 3.11 15.05
C ALA A 48 -1.46 2.97 16.51
N ASN A 49 -0.20 3.21 16.83
CA ASN A 49 0.32 3.15 18.19
C ASN A 49 -0.37 4.15 19.12
N ARG A 50 -0.50 5.41 18.69
CA ARG A 50 -1.07 6.47 19.54
C ARG A 50 -2.57 6.31 19.77
N LEU A 51 -3.32 5.95 18.72
CA LEU A 51 -4.77 5.79 18.83
C LEU A 51 -5.15 4.52 19.61
N SER A 52 -4.37 3.45 19.47
CA SER A 52 -4.59 2.21 20.23
C SER A 52 -4.14 2.28 21.70
N SER A 53 -3.46 3.37 22.10
CA SER A 53 -3.12 3.61 23.51
C SER A 53 -4.37 3.87 24.36
N ASP A 54 -5.44 4.31 23.77
CA ASP A 54 -6.75 4.38 24.39
C ASP A 54 -7.46 3.04 24.20
N PHE A 55 -7.63 2.28 25.29
CA PHE A 55 -8.26 0.97 25.30
C PHE A 55 -9.75 1.00 24.86
N SER A 56 -10.37 2.17 24.83
CA SER A 56 -11.75 2.35 24.36
C SER A 56 -11.83 2.45 22.83
N THR A 57 -10.70 2.67 22.14
CA THR A 57 -10.62 2.89 20.70
C THR A 57 -10.12 1.64 19.98
N SER A 58 -10.96 1.05 19.14
CA SER A 58 -10.58 -0.06 18.28
C SER A 58 -9.95 0.44 16.98
N VAL A 59 -8.69 0.06 16.71
CA VAL A 59 -7.94 0.49 15.53
C VAL A 59 -7.65 -0.71 14.64
N MET A 60 -7.90 -0.55 13.34
CA MET A 60 -7.52 -1.50 12.31
C MET A 60 -6.51 -0.86 11.36
N VAL A 61 -5.44 -1.58 11.04
CA VAL A 61 -4.46 -1.17 10.04
C VAL A 61 -4.53 -2.11 8.85
N LEU A 62 -4.70 -1.55 7.65
CA LEU A 62 -4.68 -2.28 6.38
C LEU A 62 -3.38 -1.98 5.66
N GLU A 63 -2.54 -3.00 5.47
CA GLU A 63 -1.27 -2.89 4.75
C GLU A 63 -1.29 -3.81 3.52
N ALA A 64 -0.82 -3.31 2.40
CA ALA A 64 -0.74 -4.05 1.15
C ALA A 64 0.55 -4.89 1.02
N GLY A 65 1.57 -4.49 1.75
CA GLY A 65 2.86 -5.13 1.77
C GLY A 65 2.94 -6.31 2.72
N ARG A 66 4.12 -6.90 2.76
CA ARG A 66 4.43 -8.01 3.66
C ARG A 66 4.64 -7.52 5.09
N ASN A 67 4.51 -8.44 6.04
CA ASN A 67 5.04 -8.20 7.37
C ASN A 67 6.57 -8.18 7.31
N ASP A 68 7.16 -7.25 8.02
CA ASP A 68 8.60 -7.19 8.26
C ASP A 68 8.99 -8.37 9.17
N SER A 69 9.73 -9.32 8.60
CA SER A 69 10.20 -10.49 9.33
C SER A 69 11.67 -10.32 9.67
N LEU A 70 12.06 -10.61 10.90
CA LEU A 70 13.46 -10.61 11.35
C LEU A 70 14.40 -11.47 10.47
N TRP A 71 13.85 -12.41 9.71
CA TRP A 71 14.58 -13.26 8.77
C TRP A 71 14.67 -12.69 7.37
N ASP A 72 14.10 -11.50 7.11
CA ASP A 72 14.17 -10.86 5.81
C ASP A 72 15.47 -10.07 5.67
N LEU A 73 16.50 -10.76 5.21
CA LEU A 73 17.84 -10.20 5.02
C LEU A 73 17.87 -8.99 4.09
N TYR A 74 16.95 -8.92 3.13
CA TYR A 74 16.89 -7.80 2.19
C TYR A 74 16.42 -6.50 2.84
N ILE A 75 15.67 -6.58 3.93
CA ILE A 75 15.23 -5.42 4.70
C ILE A 75 16.27 -5.08 5.78
N HIS A 76 16.74 -6.08 6.53
CA HIS A 76 17.55 -5.84 7.73
C HIS A 76 19.06 -5.71 7.48
N MET A 77 19.55 -6.09 6.30
CA MET A 77 20.98 -5.97 5.97
C MET A 77 21.26 -4.67 5.22
N PRO A 78 21.97 -3.69 5.82
CA PRO A 78 22.21 -2.39 5.19
C PRO A 78 22.89 -2.48 3.82
N SER A 79 23.75 -3.47 3.62
CA SER A 79 24.42 -3.70 2.33
C SER A 79 23.50 -4.26 1.24
N ALA A 80 22.32 -4.74 1.62
CA ALA A 80 21.34 -5.31 0.70
C ALA A 80 20.27 -4.28 0.23
N PHE A 81 20.38 -3.01 0.58
CA PHE A 81 19.38 -1.97 0.34
C PHE A 81 18.94 -1.84 -1.13
N SER A 82 19.79 -2.22 -2.07
CA SER A 82 19.48 -2.15 -3.50
C SER A 82 18.63 -3.32 -4.01
N PHE A 83 18.57 -4.45 -3.31
CA PHE A 83 17.83 -5.63 -3.75
C PHE A 83 16.30 -5.48 -3.68
N PRO A 84 15.72 -4.79 -2.68
CA PRO A 84 14.29 -4.52 -2.65
C PRO A 84 13.81 -3.58 -3.74
N ILE A 85 14.66 -2.67 -4.23
CA ILE A 85 14.31 -1.68 -5.26
C ILE A 85 14.06 -2.40 -6.59
N GLY A 86 12.89 -2.15 -7.19
CA GLY A 86 12.47 -2.83 -8.42
C GLY A 86 11.99 -4.27 -8.23
N ASN A 87 11.84 -4.70 -6.99
CA ASN A 87 11.26 -6.01 -6.68
C ASN A 87 9.81 -5.84 -6.21
N LYS A 88 8.85 -6.35 -6.99
CA LYS A 88 7.39 -6.26 -6.75
C LYS A 88 6.93 -6.73 -5.38
N HIS A 89 7.72 -7.54 -4.69
CA HIS A 89 7.42 -8.01 -3.34
C HIS A 89 7.71 -6.95 -2.28
N TYR A 90 8.61 -5.99 -2.56
CA TYR A 90 9.10 -4.98 -1.64
C TYR A 90 8.85 -3.55 -2.11
N ASP A 91 8.55 -3.37 -3.41
CA ASP A 91 8.45 -2.07 -4.05
C ASP A 91 7.13 -1.92 -4.80
N TRP A 92 6.57 -0.72 -4.78
CA TRP A 92 5.39 -0.35 -5.56
C TRP A 92 5.72 -0.09 -7.02
N GLU A 93 6.98 0.09 -7.37
CA GLU A 93 7.47 0.33 -8.74
C GLU A 93 6.76 1.52 -9.41
N TYR A 94 6.59 2.64 -8.69
CA TYR A 94 5.99 3.82 -9.29
C TYR A 94 6.93 4.47 -10.30
N GLU A 95 6.35 4.93 -11.40
CA GLU A 95 7.03 5.76 -12.39
C GLU A 95 6.25 7.06 -12.61
N SER A 96 6.98 8.16 -12.85
CA SER A 96 6.37 9.40 -13.28
C SER A 96 5.77 9.26 -14.69
N VAL A 97 4.85 10.15 -15.03
CA VAL A 97 4.54 10.39 -16.45
C VAL A 97 5.77 10.95 -17.16
N PRO A 98 5.87 10.84 -18.50
CA PRO A 98 6.93 11.51 -19.23
C PRO A 98 6.96 13.01 -18.91
N GLU A 99 8.12 13.54 -18.55
CA GLU A 99 8.30 14.94 -18.19
C GLU A 99 8.97 15.68 -19.34
N PRO A 100 8.27 16.60 -20.04
CA PRO A 100 8.80 17.29 -21.22
C PRO A 100 10.10 18.04 -20.92
N GLU A 101 10.20 18.71 -19.76
CA GLU A 101 11.39 19.44 -19.32
C GLU A 101 12.60 18.55 -19.03
N MET A 102 12.38 17.23 -18.99
CA MET A 102 13.41 16.22 -18.76
C MET A 102 13.60 15.29 -19.97
N HIS A 103 13.39 15.79 -21.17
CA HIS A 103 13.49 15.03 -22.43
C HIS A 103 12.52 13.84 -22.50
N ASP A 104 11.29 14.03 -22.06
CA ASP A 104 10.23 13.01 -21.99
C ASP A 104 10.63 11.76 -21.18
N ARG A 105 11.59 11.92 -20.27
CA ARG A 105 12.06 10.82 -19.43
C ARG A 105 11.06 10.50 -18.33
N ARG A 106 10.85 9.21 -18.09
CA ARG A 106 10.17 8.70 -16.91
C ARG A 106 11.16 8.53 -15.77
N ILE A 107 10.74 8.88 -14.58
CA ILE A 107 11.57 8.75 -13.38
C ILE A 107 10.94 7.66 -12.51
N TYR A 108 11.77 6.69 -12.17
CA TYR A 108 11.40 5.63 -11.25
C TYR A 108 11.42 6.14 -9.80
N HIS A 109 10.34 5.86 -9.07
CA HIS A 109 10.17 6.24 -7.68
C HIS A 109 9.96 5.00 -6.82
N ALA A 110 11.03 4.44 -6.29
CA ALA A 110 10.94 3.36 -5.34
C ALA A 110 10.12 3.75 -4.10
N ARG A 111 9.20 2.88 -3.69
CA ARG A 111 8.41 3.02 -2.46
C ARG A 111 8.23 1.66 -1.82
N GLY A 112 8.63 1.53 -0.58
CA GLY A 112 8.53 0.29 0.17
C GLY A 112 7.10 -0.19 0.30
N LYS A 113 6.91 -1.47 0.04
CA LYS A 113 5.65 -2.23 0.13
C LYS A 113 5.78 -3.28 1.21
N VAL A 114 5.85 -2.82 2.43
CA VAL A 114 6.09 -3.63 3.64
C VAL A 114 5.58 -2.87 4.86
N VAL A 115 5.29 -3.56 5.95
CA VAL A 115 5.02 -2.92 7.24
C VAL A 115 6.24 -2.07 7.63
N GLY A 116 6.02 -0.79 7.95
CA GLY A 116 7.06 0.21 8.13
C GLY A 116 7.28 1.09 6.89
N GLY A 117 6.92 0.61 5.69
CA GLY A 117 7.06 1.34 4.43
C GLY A 117 8.51 1.48 3.99
N SER A 118 8.86 2.63 3.39
CA SER A 118 10.23 2.90 2.92
C SER A 118 11.23 3.21 4.05
N SER A 119 10.80 3.13 5.30
CA SER A 119 11.66 3.34 6.49
C SER A 119 12.03 2.04 7.22
N SER A 120 11.61 0.91 6.68
CA SER A 120 11.98 -0.42 7.17
C SER A 120 13.41 -0.76 6.82
#